data_2f234490626d8b19719cb0a80884cc8d
#
_entry.id   2f234490626d8b19719cb0a80884cc8d
#
_cell.length_a   1.000
_cell.length_b   1.000
_cell.length_c   1.000
_cell.angle_alpha   90.00
_cell.angle_beta   90.00
_cell.angle_gamma   90.00
#
_symmetry.space_group_name_H-M   'P 1'
#
loop_
_entity.id
_entity.type
_entity.pdbx_description
1 polymer ?
#
loop_
_entity_poly.entity_id
_entity_poly.type
_entity_poly.pdbx_seq_one_letter_code
_entity_poly.pdbx_strand_id
1 'polypeptide(L)'
;MAPLWTVHIDEVRRDKAAEFERLNTAENKGLHAILRKHGQPIKPVYEIMTTGAVYMSMRPKLSFTDFDAPSTVPDSVSALFTAVTDSLDAPIHAALKYHHNEIWRYHATDSYVPAKPGYTLATPGYIQIISERVIPGMEDRYGALVDSLNAALKKRNYPWGVLMFTSSYGDGAYKYLWQADSKAAFLKAGDRASVLTAVFGKQAAHKMLADWQRCLAGSETVDATPRRDFTDLPESVTWPGLSPR
;
A
#
# COMPACT_ATOMS: atom_id res chain seq x y z
N MET A 1 4.65 0.03 -12.90
CA MET A 1 4.17 0.73 -11.68
C MET A 1 4.99 1.98 -11.48
N ALA A 2 4.41 3.05 -10.91
CA ALA A 2 5.14 4.28 -10.62
C ALA A 2 6.30 4.03 -9.65
N PRO A 3 7.48 4.66 -9.84
CA PRO A 3 8.66 4.41 -9.02
C PRO A 3 8.56 5.02 -7.61
N LEU A 4 7.77 6.08 -7.43
CA LEU A 4 7.57 6.77 -6.15
C LEU A 4 6.09 6.82 -5.78
N TRP A 5 5.83 6.85 -4.48
CA TRP A 5 4.48 6.92 -3.91
C TRP A 5 4.47 7.88 -2.72
N THR A 6 3.57 8.84 -2.72
CA THR A 6 3.22 9.50 -1.46
C THR A 6 2.27 8.61 -0.70
N VAL A 7 2.52 8.45 0.57
CA VAL A 7 1.65 7.69 1.48
C VAL A 7 1.27 8.62 2.63
N HIS A 8 0.03 9.05 2.65
CA HIS A 8 -0.55 9.76 3.78
C HIS A 8 -1.12 8.75 4.76
N ILE A 9 -0.77 8.86 6.01
CA ILE A 9 -1.12 7.89 7.05
C ILE A 9 -1.90 8.61 8.15
N ASP A 10 -3.13 8.16 8.37
CA ASP A 10 -4.03 8.66 9.41
C ASP A 10 -4.23 7.59 10.48
N GLU A 11 -3.75 7.83 11.69
CA GLU A 11 -4.12 7.04 12.87
C GLU A 11 -5.38 7.64 13.48
N VAL A 12 -6.49 6.94 13.36
CA VAL A 12 -7.79 7.39 13.82
C VAL A 12 -8.09 6.85 15.22
N ARG A 13 -8.75 7.66 16.05
CA ARG A 13 -9.28 7.19 17.34
C ARG A 13 -10.33 6.10 17.08
N ARG A 14 -10.19 4.94 17.72
CA ARG A 14 -11.04 3.77 17.44
C ARG A 14 -12.55 4.05 17.62
N ASP A 15 -12.91 4.87 18.61
CA ASP A 15 -14.28 5.30 18.85
C ASP A 15 -14.83 6.26 17.78
N LYS A 16 -13.93 6.82 16.94
CA LYS A 16 -14.25 7.76 15.85
C LYS A 16 -14.09 7.17 14.46
N ALA A 17 -13.69 5.90 14.33
CA ALA A 17 -13.39 5.29 13.05
C ALA A 17 -14.57 5.37 12.06
N ALA A 18 -15.78 5.00 12.48
CA ALA A 18 -16.96 5.06 11.62
C ALA A 18 -17.34 6.49 11.21
N GLU A 19 -17.16 7.46 12.09
CA GLU A 19 -17.36 8.88 11.79
C GLU A 19 -16.34 9.38 10.77
N PHE A 20 -15.07 9.08 10.99
CA PHE A 20 -13.97 9.39 10.06
C PHE A 20 -14.24 8.81 8.67
N GLU A 21 -14.59 7.53 8.57
CA GLU A 21 -14.90 6.87 7.31
C GLU A 21 -16.02 7.58 6.54
N ARG A 22 -17.08 7.92 7.23
CA ARG A 22 -18.21 8.62 6.63
C ARG A 22 -17.82 10.01 6.12
N LEU A 23 -17.05 10.76 6.90
CA LEU A 23 -16.62 12.13 6.56
C LEU A 23 -15.62 12.11 5.41
N ASN A 24 -14.58 11.29 5.49
CA ASN A 24 -13.56 11.15 4.45
C ASN A 24 -14.17 10.67 3.11
N THR A 25 -15.12 9.72 3.16
CA THR A 25 -15.87 9.31 1.97
C THR A 25 -16.70 10.47 1.38
N ALA A 26 -17.34 11.27 2.21
CA ALA A 26 -18.14 12.40 1.76
C ALA A 26 -17.25 13.48 1.10
N GLU A 27 -16.11 13.77 1.70
CA GLU A 27 -15.11 14.70 1.16
C GLU A 27 -14.61 14.24 -0.21
N ASN A 28 -14.09 13.02 -0.32
CA ASN A 28 -13.57 12.49 -1.59
C ASN A 28 -14.65 12.49 -2.69
N LYS A 29 -15.88 12.07 -2.38
CA LYS A 29 -17.00 12.12 -3.35
C LYS A 29 -17.34 13.54 -3.76
N GLY A 30 -17.34 14.49 -2.84
CA GLY A 30 -17.58 15.90 -3.10
C GLY A 30 -16.52 16.50 -4.02
N LEU A 31 -15.25 16.29 -3.72
CA LEU A 31 -14.11 16.75 -4.54
C LEU A 31 -14.16 16.12 -5.93
N HIS A 32 -14.39 14.81 -6.03
CA HIS A 32 -14.49 14.12 -7.32
C HIS A 32 -15.70 14.56 -8.14
N ALA A 33 -16.83 14.88 -7.50
CA ALA A 33 -18.00 15.44 -8.20
C ALA A 33 -17.69 16.78 -8.85
N ILE A 34 -16.96 17.66 -8.15
CA ILE A 34 -16.49 18.94 -8.70
C ILE A 34 -15.56 18.68 -9.88
N LEU A 35 -14.54 17.81 -9.74
CA LEU A 35 -13.62 17.50 -10.83
C LEU A 35 -14.34 16.96 -12.06
N ARG A 36 -15.25 16.02 -11.91
CA ARG A 36 -16.07 15.48 -13.04
C ARG A 36 -16.89 16.56 -13.73
N LYS A 37 -17.57 17.41 -12.94
CA LYS A 37 -18.41 18.50 -13.47
C LYS A 37 -17.62 19.47 -14.34
N HIS A 38 -16.34 19.66 -14.02
CA HIS A 38 -15.43 20.59 -14.73
C HIS A 38 -14.49 19.88 -15.70
N GLY A 39 -14.71 18.59 -16.03
CA GLY A 39 -13.91 17.84 -16.98
C GLY A 39 -12.46 17.62 -16.55
N GLN A 40 -12.18 17.71 -15.25
CA GLN A 40 -10.83 17.54 -14.70
C GLN A 40 -10.55 16.05 -14.42
N PRO A 41 -9.31 15.58 -14.66
CA PRO A 41 -8.95 14.19 -14.41
C PRO A 41 -8.91 13.91 -12.89
N ILE A 42 -9.46 12.78 -12.49
CA ILE A 42 -9.33 12.25 -11.14
C ILE A 42 -8.06 11.41 -11.09
N LYS A 43 -7.07 11.86 -10.33
CA LYS A 43 -5.85 11.10 -10.09
C LYS A 43 -6.14 9.94 -9.15
N PRO A 44 -5.66 8.71 -9.44
CA PRO A 44 -5.93 7.57 -8.59
C PRO A 44 -5.29 7.74 -7.21
N VAL A 45 -6.09 7.48 -6.18
CA VAL A 45 -5.66 7.35 -4.79
C VAL A 45 -6.06 5.95 -4.33
N TYR A 46 -5.12 5.21 -3.77
CA TYR A 46 -5.33 3.84 -3.30
C TYR A 46 -5.39 3.83 -1.79
N GLU A 47 -6.55 3.54 -1.26
CA GLU A 47 -6.78 3.53 0.18
C GLU A 47 -6.65 2.12 0.75
N ILE A 48 -5.96 2.04 1.88
CA ILE A 48 -5.78 0.82 2.66
C ILE A 48 -6.16 1.12 4.11
N MET A 49 -6.98 0.28 4.72
CA MET A 49 -7.31 0.35 6.14
C MET A 49 -6.69 -0.84 6.87
N THR A 50 -5.90 -0.59 7.90
CA THR A 50 -5.37 -1.65 8.78
C THR A 50 -6.37 -2.00 9.88
N THR A 51 -6.17 -3.16 10.50
CA THR A 51 -6.97 -3.62 11.65
C THR A 51 -6.88 -2.71 12.88
N GLY A 52 -5.90 -1.79 12.91
CA GLY A 52 -5.67 -0.83 14.01
C GLY A 52 -6.38 0.51 13.86
N ALA A 53 -7.27 0.67 12.86
CA ALA A 53 -7.86 1.96 12.46
C ALA A 53 -6.78 2.96 11.97
N VAL A 54 -5.79 2.45 11.26
CA VAL A 54 -4.81 3.25 10.52
C VAL A 54 -5.19 3.19 9.04
N TYR A 55 -5.36 4.35 8.43
CA TYR A 55 -5.72 4.53 7.03
C TYR A 55 -4.51 5.05 6.26
N MET A 56 -4.26 4.50 5.08
CA MET A 56 -3.14 4.87 4.23
C MET A 56 -3.66 5.25 2.85
N SER A 57 -3.46 6.52 2.48
CA SER A 57 -3.79 7.05 1.15
C SER A 57 -2.53 7.06 0.29
N MET A 58 -2.46 6.17 -0.68
CA MET A 58 -1.29 5.99 -1.54
C MET A 58 -1.52 6.65 -2.90
N ARG A 59 -0.63 7.55 -3.31
CA ARG A 59 -0.68 8.25 -4.61
C ARG A 59 0.60 8.05 -5.40
N PRO A 60 0.51 7.54 -6.65
CA PRO A 60 1.69 7.33 -7.48
C PRO A 60 2.32 8.66 -7.94
N LYS A 61 3.65 8.69 -8.01
CA LYS A 61 4.46 9.77 -8.54
C LYS A 61 5.50 9.19 -9.51
N LEU A 62 5.73 9.85 -10.64
CA LEU A 62 6.71 9.39 -11.63
C LEU A 62 8.12 9.79 -11.27
N SER A 63 8.29 10.94 -10.58
CA SER A 63 9.58 11.47 -10.19
C SER A 63 9.46 12.38 -8.96
N PHE A 64 10.60 12.80 -8.41
CA PHE A 64 10.62 13.81 -7.36
C PHE A 64 10.13 15.20 -7.84
N THR A 65 10.29 15.52 -9.11
CA THR A 65 9.77 16.79 -9.67
C THR A 65 8.25 16.86 -9.68
N ASP A 66 7.55 15.71 -9.62
CA ASP A 66 6.09 15.68 -9.53
C ASP A 66 5.55 16.20 -8.17
N PHE A 67 6.42 16.35 -7.17
CA PHE A 67 6.03 16.94 -5.88
C PHE A 67 5.94 18.46 -5.98
N ASP A 68 6.80 19.08 -6.79
CA ASP A 68 6.86 20.52 -7.01
C ASP A 68 6.03 20.96 -8.22
N ALA A 69 5.48 19.98 -8.97
CA ALA A 69 4.67 20.30 -10.13
C ALA A 69 3.40 21.06 -9.73
N PRO A 70 3.11 22.20 -10.40
CA PRO A 70 1.90 22.96 -10.12
C PRO A 70 0.66 22.08 -10.31
N SER A 71 -0.39 22.40 -9.57
CA SER A 71 -1.68 21.74 -9.76
C SER A 71 -2.13 21.88 -11.23
N THR A 72 -2.55 20.77 -11.82
CA THR A 72 -3.16 20.80 -13.16
C THR A 72 -4.64 21.21 -13.11
N VAL A 73 -5.20 21.34 -11.90
CA VAL A 73 -6.58 21.80 -11.69
C VAL A 73 -6.57 23.33 -11.70
N PRO A 74 -7.40 23.96 -12.57
CA PRO A 74 -7.48 25.42 -12.62
C PRO A 74 -7.89 26.03 -11.25
N ASP A 75 -7.37 27.21 -10.91
CA ASP A 75 -7.65 27.88 -9.65
C ASP A 75 -9.16 28.11 -9.42
N SER A 76 -9.91 28.40 -10.48
CA SER A 76 -11.37 28.55 -10.41
C SER A 76 -12.10 27.27 -10.01
N VAL A 77 -11.53 26.11 -10.32
CA VAL A 77 -12.08 24.80 -9.91
C VAL A 77 -11.58 24.46 -8.52
N SER A 78 -10.31 24.73 -8.21
CA SER A 78 -9.74 24.52 -6.87
C SER A 78 -10.45 25.33 -5.80
N ALA A 79 -10.86 26.55 -6.12
CA ALA A 79 -11.64 27.41 -5.22
C ALA A 79 -13.00 26.78 -4.79
N LEU A 80 -13.55 25.87 -5.60
CA LEU A 80 -14.80 25.17 -5.25
C LEU A 80 -14.56 24.07 -4.21
N PHE A 81 -13.32 23.61 -4.03
CA PHE A 81 -13.00 22.59 -3.03
C PHE A 81 -13.24 23.09 -1.63
N THR A 82 -12.95 24.35 -1.36
CA THR A 82 -13.17 25.01 -0.07
C THR A 82 -14.61 24.79 0.44
N ALA A 83 -15.61 24.85 -0.44
CA ALA A 83 -17.00 24.62 -0.06
C ALA A 83 -17.25 23.19 0.45
N VAL A 84 -16.45 22.21 0.02
CA VAL A 84 -16.53 20.81 0.49
C VAL A 84 -15.67 20.64 1.76
N THR A 85 -14.44 21.13 1.76
CA THR A 85 -13.47 20.89 2.83
C THR A 85 -13.81 21.66 4.11
N ASP A 86 -14.24 22.92 4.03
CA ASP A 86 -14.50 23.79 5.19
C ASP A 86 -15.48 23.17 6.23
N SER A 87 -16.43 22.39 5.77
CA SER A 87 -17.40 21.73 6.66
C SER A 87 -16.93 20.37 7.19
N LEU A 88 -15.95 19.76 6.55
CA LEU A 88 -15.52 18.38 6.82
C LEU A 88 -14.15 18.31 7.49
N ASP A 89 -13.22 19.23 7.21
CA ASP A 89 -11.85 19.21 7.73
C ASP A 89 -11.81 19.18 9.26
N ALA A 90 -12.50 20.08 9.92
CA ALA A 90 -12.47 20.16 11.39
C ALA A 90 -12.96 18.88 12.08
N PRO A 91 -14.10 18.26 11.69
CA PRO A 91 -14.53 17.00 12.26
C PRO A 91 -13.64 15.82 11.83
N ILE A 92 -13.05 15.81 10.62
CA ILE A 92 -12.08 14.80 10.21
C ILE A 92 -10.84 14.88 11.12
N HIS A 93 -10.24 16.06 11.26
CA HIS A 93 -9.09 16.27 12.15
C HIS A 93 -9.40 15.93 13.61
N ALA A 94 -10.62 16.23 14.08
CA ALA A 94 -11.04 15.86 15.43
C ALA A 94 -11.14 14.34 15.65
N ALA A 95 -11.24 13.54 14.59
CA ALA A 95 -11.24 12.08 14.66
C ALA A 95 -9.82 11.51 14.70
N LEU A 96 -8.81 12.26 14.25
CA LEU A 96 -7.44 11.81 14.20
C LEU A 96 -6.81 11.76 15.60
N LYS A 97 -5.94 10.80 15.79
CA LYS A 97 -4.98 10.72 16.89
C LYS A 97 -3.63 11.26 16.45
N TYR A 98 -3.23 10.92 15.23
CA TYR A 98 -1.99 11.33 14.61
C TYR A 98 -2.09 11.20 13.09
N HIS A 99 -1.35 12.02 12.35
CA HIS A 99 -1.18 11.85 10.90
C HIS A 99 0.23 12.26 10.45
N HIS A 100 0.71 11.66 9.37
CA HIS A 100 1.97 12.02 8.75
C HIS A 100 2.02 11.57 7.29
N ASN A 101 3.04 12.03 6.58
CA ASN A 101 3.29 11.64 5.20
C ASN A 101 4.62 10.91 5.10
N GLU A 102 4.65 9.90 4.24
CA GLU A 102 5.86 9.19 3.85
C GLU A 102 6.03 9.24 2.32
N ILE A 103 7.26 9.04 1.85
CA ILE A 103 7.57 8.79 0.45
C ILE A 103 8.11 7.38 0.35
N TRP A 104 7.39 6.51 -0.36
CA TRP A 104 7.81 5.13 -0.62
C TRP A 104 8.37 5.00 -2.03
N ARG A 105 9.53 4.36 -2.16
CA ARG A 105 10.12 3.98 -3.43
C ARG A 105 9.75 2.53 -3.73
N TYR A 106 9.16 2.30 -4.88
CA TYR A 106 8.84 0.96 -5.37
C TYR A 106 10.08 0.28 -5.96
N HIS A 107 10.32 -0.97 -5.57
CA HIS A 107 11.40 -1.83 -6.07
C HIS A 107 10.84 -2.93 -6.98
N ALA A 108 10.88 -2.69 -8.29
CA ALA A 108 10.33 -3.61 -9.27
C ALA A 108 11.07 -4.96 -9.30
N THR A 109 12.39 -4.95 -9.12
CA THR A 109 13.25 -6.16 -9.08
C THR A 109 12.98 -7.03 -7.88
N ASP A 110 12.68 -6.39 -6.74
CA ASP A 110 12.48 -7.04 -5.44
C ASP A 110 11.01 -7.35 -5.16
N SER A 111 10.15 -6.99 -6.10
CA SER A 111 8.71 -7.30 -6.09
C SER A 111 8.40 -8.53 -6.92
N TYR A 112 7.37 -9.25 -6.52
CA TYR A 112 6.83 -10.35 -7.30
C TYR A 112 5.42 -10.02 -7.78
N VAL A 113 5.21 -10.00 -9.09
CA VAL A 113 3.90 -9.88 -9.73
C VAL A 113 3.68 -11.14 -10.56
N PRO A 114 2.66 -11.95 -10.26
CA PRO A 114 2.43 -13.20 -10.98
C PRO A 114 2.01 -12.92 -12.43
N ALA A 115 2.53 -13.71 -13.38
CA ALA A 115 2.14 -13.62 -14.79
C ALA A 115 0.66 -13.94 -15.03
N LYS A 116 0.09 -14.80 -14.17
CA LYS A 116 -1.33 -15.13 -14.14
C LYS A 116 -1.82 -14.93 -12.70
N PRO A 117 -2.26 -13.72 -12.35
CA PRO A 117 -2.73 -13.45 -11.00
C PRO A 117 -3.98 -14.26 -10.68
N GLY A 118 -4.05 -14.75 -9.44
CA GLY A 118 -5.19 -15.51 -8.93
C GLY A 118 -6.39 -14.64 -8.53
N TYR A 119 -6.32 -13.32 -8.77
CA TYR A 119 -7.37 -12.40 -8.34
C TYR A 119 -8.66 -12.58 -9.14
N THR A 120 -9.77 -12.67 -8.42
CA THR A 120 -11.12 -12.67 -9.00
C THR A 120 -11.69 -11.26 -9.14
N LEU A 121 -11.15 -10.30 -8.37
CA LEU A 121 -11.55 -8.90 -8.34
C LEU A 121 -10.47 -7.98 -8.93
N ALA A 122 -10.87 -6.79 -9.35
CA ALA A 122 -9.94 -5.73 -9.79
C ALA A 122 -9.14 -5.10 -8.64
N THR A 123 -9.42 -5.50 -7.40
CA THR A 123 -8.77 -5.05 -6.17
C THR A 123 -8.59 -6.25 -5.27
N PRO A 124 -7.43 -6.46 -4.61
CA PRO A 124 -7.30 -7.50 -3.60
C PRO A 124 -8.31 -7.27 -2.47
N GLY A 125 -8.84 -8.33 -1.90
CA GLY A 125 -9.70 -8.25 -0.70
C GLY A 125 -8.92 -8.28 0.60
N TYR A 126 -7.61 -8.54 0.53
CA TYR A 126 -6.72 -8.62 1.69
C TYR A 126 -5.31 -8.19 1.33
N ILE A 127 -4.68 -7.48 2.24
CA ILE A 127 -3.26 -7.13 2.19
C ILE A 127 -2.64 -7.43 3.56
N GLN A 128 -1.49 -8.11 3.57
CA GLN A 128 -0.62 -8.14 4.73
C GLN A 128 0.52 -7.15 4.49
N ILE A 129 0.66 -6.18 5.36
CA ILE A 129 1.76 -5.21 5.33
C ILE A 129 2.82 -5.67 6.34
N ILE A 130 4.04 -5.88 5.85
CA ILE A 130 5.19 -6.20 6.69
C ILE A 130 6.16 -5.05 6.57
N SER A 131 6.50 -4.42 7.70
CA SER A 131 7.49 -3.35 7.80
C SER A 131 8.74 -3.89 8.48
N GLU A 132 9.89 -3.80 7.82
CA GLU A 132 11.16 -4.37 8.31
C GLU A 132 12.24 -3.30 8.32
N ARG A 133 12.83 -3.05 9.49
CA ARG A 133 14.00 -2.18 9.63
C ARG A 133 15.27 -3.03 9.62
N VAL A 134 16.07 -2.85 8.58
CA VAL A 134 17.33 -3.58 8.41
C VAL A 134 18.42 -2.91 9.25
N ILE A 135 19.25 -3.74 9.90
CA ILE A 135 20.41 -3.28 10.66
C ILE A 135 21.44 -2.70 9.66
N PRO A 136 21.97 -1.48 9.88
CA PRO A 136 23.00 -0.90 9.02
C PRO A 136 24.18 -1.85 8.80
N GLY A 137 24.56 -2.04 7.52
CA GLY A 137 25.59 -2.96 7.08
C GLY A 137 25.12 -4.40 6.82
N MET A 138 23.83 -4.68 6.98
CA MET A 138 23.24 -5.99 6.66
C MET A 138 22.41 -5.97 5.37
N GLU A 139 22.43 -4.86 4.62
CA GLU A 139 21.59 -4.63 3.45
C GLU A 139 21.84 -5.66 2.34
N ASP A 140 23.11 -5.96 2.03
CA ASP A 140 23.48 -6.94 1.00
C ASP A 140 22.99 -8.35 1.35
N ARG A 141 23.17 -8.73 2.63
CA ARG A 141 22.69 -10.03 3.12
C ARG A 141 21.16 -10.11 3.08
N TYR A 142 20.50 -9.05 3.48
CA TYR A 142 19.05 -8.94 3.43
C TYR A 142 18.56 -9.01 1.97
N GLY A 143 19.19 -8.29 1.04
CA GLY A 143 18.89 -8.33 -0.39
C GLY A 143 19.01 -9.74 -0.98
N ALA A 144 20.06 -10.49 -0.65
CA ALA A 144 20.22 -11.88 -1.10
C ALA A 144 19.08 -12.81 -0.59
N LEU A 145 18.54 -12.53 0.61
CA LEU A 145 17.37 -13.27 1.14
C LEU A 145 16.08 -12.89 0.40
N VAL A 146 15.92 -11.61 0.04
CA VAL A 146 14.80 -11.12 -0.80
C VAL A 146 14.85 -11.77 -2.18
N ASP A 147 16.02 -11.85 -2.81
CA ASP A 147 16.22 -12.54 -4.10
C ASP A 147 15.81 -14.01 -4.01
N SER A 148 16.21 -14.68 -2.92
CA SER A 148 15.84 -16.07 -2.67
C SER A 148 14.33 -16.26 -2.51
N LEU A 149 13.67 -15.34 -1.82
CA LEU A 149 12.20 -15.32 -1.69
C LEU A 149 11.53 -15.14 -3.05
N ASN A 150 11.99 -14.17 -3.85
CA ASN A 150 11.44 -13.90 -5.18
C ASN A 150 11.63 -15.10 -6.13
N ALA A 151 12.78 -15.75 -6.08
CA ALA A 151 13.02 -17.00 -6.82
C ALA A 151 12.06 -18.11 -6.39
N ALA A 152 11.79 -18.22 -5.09
CA ALA A 152 10.84 -19.21 -4.55
C ALA A 152 9.39 -18.91 -4.96
N LEU A 153 8.96 -17.65 -4.92
CA LEU A 153 7.63 -17.23 -5.39
C LEU A 153 7.43 -17.56 -6.88
N LYS A 154 8.43 -17.25 -7.71
CA LYS A 154 8.44 -17.58 -9.15
C LYS A 154 8.37 -19.09 -9.37
N LYS A 155 9.19 -19.87 -8.69
CA LYS A 155 9.24 -21.34 -8.84
C LYS A 155 7.93 -22.01 -8.45
N ARG A 156 7.21 -21.47 -7.46
CA ARG A 156 5.90 -21.95 -7.03
C ARG A 156 4.73 -21.47 -7.87
N ASN A 157 4.95 -20.54 -8.82
CA ASN A 157 3.87 -19.79 -9.46
C ASN A 157 2.91 -19.24 -8.40
N TYR A 158 3.47 -18.53 -7.39
CA TYR A 158 2.66 -17.98 -6.30
C TYR A 158 1.53 -17.12 -6.87
N PRO A 159 0.27 -17.33 -6.47
CA PRO A 159 -0.87 -16.73 -7.18
C PRO A 159 -1.06 -15.24 -6.91
N TRP A 160 -0.40 -14.69 -5.89
CA TRP A 160 -0.62 -13.32 -5.41
C TRP A 160 0.59 -12.43 -5.60
N GLY A 161 0.35 -11.12 -5.73
CA GLY A 161 1.43 -10.13 -5.78
C GLY A 161 2.07 -9.90 -4.42
N VAL A 162 3.40 -9.70 -4.43
CA VAL A 162 4.17 -9.22 -3.29
C VAL A 162 4.93 -7.99 -3.74
N LEU A 163 4.47 -6.81 -3.33
CA LEU A 163 5.09 -5.55 -3.71
C LEU A 163 6.06 -5.10 -2.62
N MET A 164 7.25 -4.68 -3.03
CA MET A 164 8.27 -4.16 -2.12
C MET A 164 8.48 -2.67 -2.34
N PHE A 165 8.56 -1.96 -1.23
CA PHE A 165 8.89 -0.54 -1.17
C PHE A 165 9.95 -0.30 -0.10
N THR A 166 10.69 0.81 -0.23
CA THR A 166 11.44 1.40 0.89
C THR A 166 10.84 2.76 1.23
N SER A 167 10.68 3.04 2.51
CA SER A 167 10.37 4.39 2.97
C SER A 167 11.59 5.26 2.76
N SER A 168 11.60 6.05 1.66
CA SER A 168 12.70 6.97 1.34
C SER A 168 12.64 8.23 2.20
N TYR A 169 11.46 8.56 2.70
CA TYR A 169 11.20 9.65 3.64
C TYR A 169 10.12 9.17 4.60
N GLY A 170 10.50 8.93 5.85
CA GLY A 170 9.67 8.32 6.89
C GLY A 170 10.52 7.48 7.84
N ASP A 171 10.09 6.26 8.14
CA ASP A 171 10.73 5.36 9.12
C ASP A 171 11.95 4.57 8.59
N GLY A 172 12.30 4.74 7.31
CA GLY A 172 13.41 4.04 6.66
C GLY A 172 13.21 2.52 6.49
N ALA A 173 12.00 2.01 6.73
CA ALA A 173 11.72 0.59 6.67
C ALA A 173 11.49 0.09 5.24
N TYR A 174 11.81 -1.19 5.02
CA TYR A 174 11.32 -1.95 3.89
C TYR A 174 9.86 -2.36 4.15
N LYS A 175 8.98 -2.08 3.18
CA LYS A 175 7.54 -2.37 3.27
C LYS A 175 7.17 -3.43 2.25
N TYR A 176 6.65 -4.56 2.70
CA TYR A 176 6.09 -5.59 1.82
C TYR A 176 4.58 -5.56 1.89
N LEU A 177 3.92 -5.47 0.75
CA LEU A 177 2.48 -5.61 0.60
C LEU A 177 2.19 -6.98 -0.04
N TRP A 178 1.89 -7.97 0.77
CA TRP A 178 1.42 -9.27 0.33
C TRP A 178 -0.08 -9.18 0.07
N GLN A 179 -0.47 -9.32 -1.18
CA GLN A 179 -1.85 -9.14 -1.62
C GLN A 179 -2.53 -10.48 -1.84
N ALA A 180 -3.85 -10.57 -1.63
CA ALA A 180 -4.66 -11.74 -1.97
C ALA A 180 -6.13 -11.38 -2.15
N ASP A 181 -6.94 -12.25 -2.75
CA ASP A 181 -8.39 -12.08 -2.86
C ASP A 181 -9.07 -12.05 -1.48
N SER A 182 -8.51 -12.76 -0.51
CA SER A 182 -9.00 -12.80 0.87
C SER A 182 -7.92 -13.30 1.82
N LYS A 183 -8.08 -13.05 3.11
CA LYS A 183 -7.21 -13.63 4.14
C LYS A 183 -7.18 -15.16 4.09
N ALA A 184 -8.30 -15.82 3.84
CA ALA A 184 -8.36 -17.27 3.70
C ALA A 184 -7.56 -17.75 2.48
N ALA A 185 -7.65 -17.05 1.34
CA ALA A 185 -6.88 -17.37 0.15
C ALA A 185 -5.37 -17.15 0.37
N PHE A 186 -4.98 -16.09 1.08
CA PHE A 186 -3.59 -15.85 1.50
C PHE A 186 -3.05 -16.99 2.37
N LEU A 187 -3.76 -17.35 3.43
CA LEU A 187 -3.36 -18.44 4.32
C LEU A 187 -3.24 -19.79 3.60
N LYS A 188 -4.12 -20.06 2.64
CA LYS A 188 -4.05 -21.27 1.80
C LYS A 188 -2.83 -21.27 0.88
N ALA A 189 -2.46 -20.14 0.30
CA ALA A 189 -1.26 -20.02 -0.55
C ALA A 189 0.04 -20.10 0.28
N GLY A 190 -0.02 -19.66 1.53
CA GLY A 190 1.08 -19.65 2.48
C GLY A 190 1.85 -18.33 2.48
N ASP A 191 2.42 -18.03 3.62
CA ASP A 191 3.28 -16.89 3.89
C ASP A 191 4.74 -17.12 3.42
N ARG A 192 5.63 -16.19 3.75
CA ARG A 192 7.08 -16.28 3.48
C ARG A 192 7.68 -17.62 3.92
N ALA A 193 7.38 -18.05 5.14
CA ALA A 193 7.95 -19.28 5.70
C ALA A 193 7.48 -20.52 4.95
N SER A 194 6.21 -20.57 4.61
CA SER A 194 5.57 -21.64 3.83
C SER A 194 6.15 -21.71 2.42
N VAL A 195 6.33 -20.55 1.76
CA VAL A 195 6.91 -20.46 0.40
C VAL A 195 8.35 -20.98 0.40
N LEU A 196 9.19 -20.51 1.31
CA LEU A 196 10.59 -20.93 1.41
C LEU A 196 10.69 -22.43 1.74
N THR A 197 9.88 -22.92 2.69
CA THR A 197 9.86 -24.34 3.07
C THR A 197 9.50 -25.26 1.91
N ALA A 198 8.52 -24.86 1.11
CA ALA A 198 8.08 -25.68 -0.02
C ALA A 198 9.11 -25.75 -1.15
N VAL A 199 9.99 -24.75 -1.29
CA VAL A 199 11.00 -24.70 -2.37
C VAL A 199 12.35 -25.26 -1.94
N PHE A 200 12.80 -24.92 -0.74
CA PHE A 200 14.15 -25.23 -0.25
C PHE A 200 14.18 -26.36 0.80
N GLY A 201 13.00 -26.80 1.26
CA GLY A 201 12.88 -27.76 2.34
C GLY A 201 13.00 -27.13 3.73
N LYS A 202 12.52 -27.84 4.76
CA LYS A 202 12.33 -27.31 6.11
C LYS A 202 13.63 -26.78 6.74
N GLN A 203 14.75 -27.52 6.61
CA GLN A 203 16.00 -27.14 7.25
C GLN A 203 16.62 -25.89 6.62
N ALA A 204 16.67 -25.82 5.29
CA ALA A 204 17.19 -24.65 4.58
C ALA A 204 16.32 -23.41 4.81
N ALA A 205 15.00 -23.55 4.73
CA ALA A 205 14.07 -22.47 5.01
C ALA A 205 14.21 -21.94 6.46
N HIS A 206 14.35 -22.81 7.44
CA HIS A 206 14.59 -22.40 8.82
C HIS A 206 15.87 -21.57 8.98
N LYS A 207 16.97 -22.00 8.33
CA LYS A 207 18.21 -21.24 8.32
C LYS A 207 18.04 -19.87 7.66
N MET A 208 17.38 -19.82 6.51
CA MET A 208 17.09 -18.55 5.80
C MET A 208 16.26 -17.59 6.65
N LEU A 209 15.22 -18.07 7.32
CA LEU A 209 14.38 -17.25 8.21
C LEU A 209 15.15 -16.75 9.43
N ALA A 210 16.01 -17.60 10.03
CA ALA A 210 16.88 -17.19 11.12
C ALA A 210 17.90 -16.13 10.66
N ASP A 211 18.45 -16.28 9.46
CA ASP A 211 19.33 -15.28 8.86
C ASP A 211 18.60 -13.98 8.56
N TRP A 212 17.35 -14.07 8.10
CA TRP A 212 16.46 -12.91 7.89
C TRP A 212 16.28 -12.12 9.18
N GLN A 213 15.93 -12.80 10.28
CA GLN A 213 15.75 -12.17 11.59
C GLN A 213 17.02 -11.50 12.10
N ARG A 214 18.20 -12.07 11.82
CA ARG A 214 19.50 -11.44 12.19
C ARG A 214 19.79 -10.16 11.42
N CYS A 215 19.18 -9.95 10.26
CA CYS A 215 19.33 -8.71 9.50
C CYS A 215 18.43 -7.58 10.04
N LEU A 216 17.49 -7.86 10.93
CA LEU A 216 16.45 -6.92 11.34
C LEU A 216 16.71 -6.30 12.71
N ALA A 217 16.63 -4.98 12.77
CA ALA A 217 16.50 -4.22 14.02
C ALA A 217 15.08 -4.24 14.56
N GLY A 218 14.10 -4.52 13.71
CA GLY A 218 12.69 -4.65 14.07
C GLY A 218 11.82 -5.03 12.88
N SER A 219 10.69 -5.66 13.18
CA SER A 219 9.68 -6.02 12.18
C SER A 219 8.29 -5.87 12.77
N GLU A 220 7.38 -5.36 11.97
CA GLU A 220 5.96 -5.25 12.28
C GLU A 220 5.15 -5.88 11.16
N THR A 221 4.06 -6.55 11.50
CA THR A 221 3.13 -7.13 10.54
C THR A 221 1.71 -6.73 10.91
N VAL A 222 1.00 -6.15 9.95
CA VAL A 222 -0.40 -5.75 10.12
C VAL A 222 -1.26 -6.29 8.97
N ASP A 223 -2.46 -6.71 9.31
CA ASP A 223 -3.49 -7.03 8.31
C ASP A 223 -4.19 -5.76 7.84
N ALA A 224 -4.52 -5.70 6.57
CA ALA A 224 -5.16 -4.55 5.97
C ALA A 224 -6.16 -4.95 4.90
N THR A 225 -7.08 -4.03 4.61
CA THR A 225 -8.11 -4.16 3.59
C THR A 225 -8.06 -2.95 2.66
N PRO A 226 -7.97 -3.14 1.34
CA PRO A 226 -8.17 -2.05 0.39
C PRO A 226 -9.58 -1.46 0.49
N ARG A 227 -9.68 -0.14 0.39
CA ARG A 227 -10.93 0.61 0.58
C ARG A 227 -11.23 1.46 -0.67
N ARG A 228 -11.67 0.79 -1.75
CA ARG A 228 -12.10 1.51 -2.98
C ARG A 228 -13.28 2.44 -2.76
N ASP A 229 -14.14 2.09 -1.83
CA ASP A 229 -15.32 2.86 -1.45
C ASP A 229 -14.97 4.25 -0.90
N PHE A 230 -13.77 4.40 -0.31
CA PHE A 230 -13.27 5.69 0.19
C PHE A 230 -12.89 6.66 -0.91
N THR A 231 -12.30 6.16 -1.99
CA THR A 231 -11.67 6.99 -3.00
C THR A 231 -12.54 7.26 -4.22
N ASP A 232 -13.73 6.64 -4.29
CA ASP A 232 -14.61 6.76 -5.44
C ASP A 232 -13.86 6.50 -6.79
N LEU A 233 -12.95 5.52 -6.76
CA LEU A 233 -12.14 5.15 -7.92
C LEU A 233 -13.00 4.47 -8.99
N PRO A 234 -12.85 4.85 -10.27
CA PRO A 234 -13.47 4.13 -11.37
C PRO A 234 -13.09 2.63 -11.34
N GLU A 235 -14.02 1.76 -11.71
CA GLU A 235 -13.76 0.31 -11.79
C GLU A 235 -12.63 -0.04 -12.77
N SER A 236 -12.42 0.81 -13.79
CA SER A 236 -11.33 0.67 -14.76
C SER A 236 -9.93 0.89 -14.17
N VAL A 237 -9.83 1.52 -12.98
CA VAL A 237 -8.54 1.73 -12.33
C VAL A 237 -8.08 0.44 -11.67
N THR A 238 -7.00 -0.12 -12.19
CA THR A 238 -6.40 -1.35 -11.67
C THR A 238 -5.60 -1.07 -10.40
N TRP A 239 -5.75 -1.94 -9.41
CA TRP A 239 -4.98 -1.88 -8.17
C TRP A 239 -3.48 -2.14 -8.45
N PRO A 240 -2.55 -1.47 -7.73
CA PRO A 240 -1.11 -1.68 -7.90
C PRO A 240 -0.72 -3.15 -7.76
N GLY A 241 0.11 -3.64 -8.66
CA GLY A 241 0.55 -5.04 -8.69
C GLY A 241 -0.41 -6.02 -9.36
N LEU A 242 -1.61 -5.57 -9.79
CA LEU A 242 -2.45 -6.32 -10.69
C LEU A 242 -2.07 -5.96 -12.14
N SER A 243 -1.90 -6.96 -12.99
CA SER A 243 -1.79 -6.72 -14.42
C SER A 243 -3.15 -6.25 -14.95
N PRO A 244 -3.22 -5.30 -15.89
CA PRO A 244 -4.45 -5.02 -16.62
C PRO A 244 -4.94 -6.33 -17.25
N ARG A 245 -6.24 -6.60 -17.14
CA ARG A 245 -6.88 -7.73 -17.81
C ARG A 245 -7.03 -7.46 -19.29
#